data_bc3baa7955a7bb285681e8380ee79612
#
_entry.id   bc3baa7955a7bb285681e8380ee79612
#
_cell.length_a   1.000
_cell.length_b   1.000
_cell.length_c   1.000
_cell.angle_alpha   90.00
_cell.angle_beta   90.00
_cell.angle_gamma   90.00
#
_symmetry.space_group_name_H-M   'P 1'
#
loop_
_entity.id
_entity.type
_entity.pdbx_description
1 polymer ?
#
loop_
_entity_poly.entity_id
_entity_poly.type
_entity_poly.pdbx_seq_one_letter_code
_entity_poly.pdbx_strand_id
1 'polypeptide(L)'
;MMLEASINSILKMSFLLLIIAFLLLTPLISSASNISDPSVSLLQNRISNNFTSKFCRGIKNGYSKDEAMTSAIIKTENIIAFSFNPQKKWIEPDDLAKQISLQVVNDCGMSVGLVGKEGINYFKSYFIEIYHKTTPDKNFSR
;
A
#
# COMPACT_ATOMS: atom_id res chain seq x y z
N MET A 1 -63.63 -13.19 12.03
CA MET A 1 -62.50 -13.21 13.00
C MET A 1 -61.47 -14.32 12.80
N MET A 2 -61.63 -15.31 11.92
CA MET A 2 -60.60 -16.35 11.68
C MET A 2 -59.71 -16.11 10.50
N LEU A 3 -60.02 -15.18 9.61
CA LEU A 3 -59.20 -14.92 8.38
C LEU A 3 -57.97 -14.03 8.63
N GLU A 4 -58.05 -13.11 9.57
CA GLU A 4 -56.94 -12.17 9.86
C GLU A 4 -55.75 -12.82 10.55
N ALA A 5 -55.98 -13.85 11.37
CA ALA A 5 -54.89 -14.57 12.04
C ALA A 5 -54.00 -15.38 11.07
N SER A 6 -54.59 -15.88 9.97
CA SER A 6 -53.90 -16.67 8.98
C SER A 6 -52.96 -15.81 8.11
N ILE A 7 -53.40 -14.61 7.72
CA ILE A 7 -52.63 -13.70 6.86
C ILE A 7 -51.39 -13.18 7.60
N ASN A 8 -51.52 -12.88 8.89
CA ASN A 8 -50.42 -12.38 9.71
C ASN A 8 -49.34 -13.44 9.97
N SER A 9 -49.72 -14.71 10.03
CA SER A 9 -48.78 -15.84 10.15
C SER A 9 -47.98 -16.07 8.86
N ILE A 10 -48.63 -15.98 7.69
CA ILE A 10 -47.99 -16.15 6.38
C ILE A 10 -47.00 -15.01 6.11
N LEU A 11 -47.39 -13.78 6.47
CA LEU A 11 -46.52 -12.62 6.30
C LEU A 11 -45.25 -12.72 7.16
N LYS A 12 -45.36 -13.20 8.41
CA LYS A 12 -44.22 -13.41 9.32
C LYS A 12 -43.29 -14.50 8.82
N MET A 13 -43.80 -15.61 8.29
CA MET A 13 -42.97 -16.68 7.72
C MET A 13 -42.25 -16.23 6.45
N SER A 14 -42.92 -15.46 5.60
CA SER A 14 -42.27 -14.90 4.38
C SER A 14 -41.14 -13.93 4.71
N PHE A 15 -41.33 -13.11 5.75
CA PHE A 15 -40.30 -12.16 6.18
C PHE A 15 -39.09 -12.88 6.82
N LEU A 16 -39.32 -13.95 7.57
CA LEU A 16 -38.24 -14.76 8.13
C LEU A 16 -37.41 -15.48 7.07
N LEU A 17 -38.06 -16.01 6.03
CA LEU A 17 -37.37 -16.64 4.89
C LEU A 17 -36.55 -15.64 4.10
N LEU A 18 -36.97 -14.39 3.92
CA LEU A 18 -36.26 -13.33 3.28
C LEU A 18 -34.95 -12.95 4.05
N ILE A 19 -35.04 -12.88 5.38
CA ILE A 19 -33.88 -12.60 6.23
C ILE A 19 -32.84 -13.73 6.15
N ILE A 20 -33.31 -15.00 6.19
CA ILE A 20 -32.41 -16.15 6.06
C ILE A 20 -31.75 -16.18 4.69
N ALA A 21 -32.48 -15.89 3.62
CA ALA A 21 -31.90 -15.80 2.25
C ALA A 21 -30.88 -14.68 2.13
N PHE A 22 -31.10 -13.53 2.80
CA PHE A 22 -30.17 -12.41 2.81
C PHE A 22 -28.87 -12.73 3.59
N LEU A 23 -28.97 -13.50 4.68
CA LEU A 23 -27.81 -13.96 5.46
C LEU A 23 -26.99 -15.02 4.73
N LEU A 24 -27.61 -15.82 3.87
CA LEU A 24 -26.91 -16.83 3.05
C LEU A 24 -26.28 -16.23 1.78
N LEU A 25 -26.72 -15.04 1.33
CA LEU A 25 -26.14 -14.34 0.16
C LEU A 25 -25.03 -13.36 0.55
N THR A 26 -24.68 -13.18 1.82
CA THR A 26 -23.46 -12.45 2.17
C THR A 26 -22.28 -13.29 1.70
N PRO A 27 -21.54 -12.88 0.65
CA PRO A 27 -20.29 -13.55 0.35
C PRO A 27 -19.41 -13.38 1.59
N LEU A 28 -18.96 -14.49 2.15
CA LEU A 28 -17.80 -14.52 3.03
C LEU A 28 -16.65 -13.88 2.21
N ILE A 29 -16.52 -12.56 2.32
CA ILE A 29 -15.31 -11.88 1.90
C ILE A 29 -14.26 -12.40 2.86
N SER A 30 -13.71 -13.55 2.50
CA SER A 30 -12.46 -14.04 3.04
C SER A 30 -11.42 -13.01 2.60
N SER A 31 -11.28 -11.95 3.38
CA SER A 31 -10.07 -11.14 3.35
C SER A 31 -8.97 -12.10 3.75
N ALA A 32 -8.35 -12.73 2.77
CA ALA A 32 -7.03 -13.30 2.92
C ALA A 32 -6.13 -12.10 3.28
N SER A 33 -6.11 -11.74 4.56
CA SER A 33 -5.07 -10.93 5.12
C SER A 33 -3.79 -11.74 4.91
N ASN A 34 -3.01 -11.34 3.91
CA ASN A 34 -1.61 -11.73 3.86
C ASN A 34 -1.03 -11.30 5.21
N ILE A 35 -0.91 -12.26 6.11
CA ILE A 35 -0.20 -12.08 7.38
C ILE A 35 1.27 -11.96 6.95
N SER A 36 1.66 -10.74 6.60
CA SER A 36 3.07 -10.42 6.41
C SER A 36 3.75 -10.63 7.76
N ASP A 37 4.86 -11.36 7.73
CA ASP A 37 5.68 -11.56 8.92
C ASP A 37 5.95 -10.18 9.58
N PRO A 38 5.70 -10.01 10.89
CA PRO A 38 5.92 -8.75 11.58
C PRO A 38 7.32 -8.18 11.39
N SER A 39 8.33 -9.02 11.20
CA SER A 39 9.71 -8.62 10.92
C SER A 39 9.85 -7.94 9.55
N VAL A 40 9.10 -8.39 8.56
CA VAL A 40 9.07 -7.83 7.19
C VAL A 40 8.41 -6.46 7.21
N SER A 41 7.29 -6.33 7.90
CA SER A 41 6.58 -5.05 8.00
C SER A 41 7.41 -3.98 8.71
N LEU A 42 8.14 -4.36 9.77
CA LEU A 42 9.07 -3.45 10.48
C LEU A 42 10.21 -2.99 9.57
N LEU A 43 10.78 -3.90 8.79
CA LEU A 43 11.85 -3.57 7.85
C LEU A 43 11.35 -2.65 6.73
N GLN A 44 10.19 -2.94 6.15
CA GLN A 44 9.55 -2.08 5.14
C GLN A 44 9.31 -0.67 5.71
N ASN A 45 8.76 -0.57 6.91
CA ASN A 45 8.54 0.72 7.57
C ASN A 45 9.85 1.48 7.79
N ARG A 46 10.91 0.80 8.22
CA ARG A 46 12.23 1.42 8.43
C ARG A 46 12.83 1.96 7.14
N ILE A 47 12.75 1.18 6.05
CA ILE A 47 13.24 1.60 4.74
C ILE A 47 12.44 2.80 4.23
N SER A 48 11.11 2.70 4.28
CA SER A 48 10.20 3.77 3.81
C SER A 48 10.41 5.06 4.58
N ASN A 49 10.49 5.00 5.91
CA ASN A 49 10.75 6.17 6.75
C ASN A 49 12.11 6.81 6.44
N ASN A 50 13.15 5.99 6.27
CA ASN A 50 14.49 6.46 5.98
C ASN A 50 14.53 7.17 4.61
N PHE A 51 13.96 6.55 3.58
CA PHE A 51 13.85 7.14 2.25
C PHE A 51 13.05 8.44 2.28
N THR A 52 11.83 8.42 2.82
CA THR A 52 10.93 9.57 2.88
C THR A 52 11.58 10.75 3.59
N SER A 53 12.22 10.51 4.72
CA SER A 53 12.95 11.56 5.47
C SER A 53 14.05 12.21 4.61
N LYS A 54 14.79 11.42 3.83
CA LYS A 54 15.84 11.96 2.96
C LYS A 54 15.30 12.71 1.77
N PHE A 55 14.26 12.18 1.12
CA PHE A 55 13.60 12.80 -0.01
C PHE A 55 12.98 14.14 0.39
N CYS A 56 12.13 14.15 1.42
CA CYS A 56 11.44 15.36 1.87
C CYS A 56 12.42 16.43 2.39
N ARG A 57 13.54 16.01 3.01
CA ARG A 57 14.61 16.93 3.39
C ARG A 57 15.30 17.54 2.17
N GLY A 58 15.54 16.77 1.11
CA GLY A 58 16.07 17.27 -0.16
C GLY A 58 15.15 18.33 -0.75
N ILE A 59 13.85 18.06 -0.84
CA ILE A 59 12.85 19.01 -1.32
C ILE A 59 12.84 20.29 -0.47
N LYS A 60 12.85 20.16 0.85
CA LYS A 60 12.92 21.31 1.78
C LYS A 60 14.19 22.15 1.58
N ASN A 61 15.29 21.52 1.20
CA ASN A 61 16.57 22.19 0.94
C ASN A 61 16.68 22.76 -0.48
N GLY A 62 15.60 22.73 -1.27
CA GLY A 62 15.53 23.32 -2.60
C GLY A 62 16.04 22.42 -3.73
N TYR A 63 16.24 21.12 -3.47
CA TYR A 63 16.57 20.17 -4.54
C TYR A 63 15.36 19.95 -5.46
N SER A 64 15.64 19.75 -6.74
CA SER A 64 14.61 19.25 -7.67
C SER A 64 14.12 17.87 -7.25
N LYS A 65 12.96 17.44 -7.78
CA LYS A 65 12.42 16.10 -7.50
C LYS A 65 13.43 15.01 -7.87
N ASP A 66 14.10 15.13 -9.01
CA ASP A 66 15.05 14.15 -9.49
C ASP A 66 16.31 14.07 -8.62
N GLU A 67 16.83 15.21 -8.19
CA GLU A 67 17.99 15.25 -7.28
C GLU A 67 17.63 14.70 -5.89
N ALA A 68 16.47 15.07 -5.36
CA ALA A 68 15.99 14.55 -4.07
C ALA A 68 15.76 13.03 -4.13
N MET A 69 15.17 12.53 -5.23
CA MET A 69 14.93 11.11 -5.48
C MET A 69 16.26 10.34 -5.55
N THR A 70 17.16 10.74 -6.43
CA THR A 70 18.47 10.11 -6.61
C THR A 70 19.27 10.11 -5.31
N SER A 71 19.33 11.24 -4.61
CA SER A 71 20.00 11.36 -3.32
C SER A 71 19.39 10.44 -2.26
N ALA A 72 18.05 10.34 -2.21
CA ALA A 72 17.36 9.47 -1.26
C ALA A 72 17.63 7.99 -1.56
N ILE A 73 17.61 7.58 -2.84
CA ILE A 73 17.93 6.22 -3.28
C ILE A 73 19.35 5.85 -2.85
N ILE A 74 20.35 6.62 -3.27
CA ILE A 74 21.77 6.35 -2.97
C ILE A 74 22.00 6.22 -1.46
N LYS A 75 21.45 7.14 -0.67
CA LYS A 75 21.61 7.15 0.79
C LYS A 75 20.84 6.03 1.52
N THR A 76 19.86 5.44 0.86
CA THR A 76 19.04 4.35 1.42
C THR A 76 19.43 3.00 0.81
N GLU A 77 20.20 3.01 -0.27
CA GLU A 77 20.57 1.83 -1.05
C GLU A 77 21.15 0.70 -0.20
N ASN A 78 22.04 1.00 0.72
CA ASN A 78 22.63 -0.03 1.59
C ASN A 78 21.57 -0.76 2.41
N ILE A 79 20.52 -0.07 2.85
CA ILE A 79 19.42 -0.66 3.59
C ILE A 79 18.53 -1.46 2.63
N ILE A 80 18.23 -0.90 1.44
CA ILE A 80 17.42 -1.54 0.43
C ILE A 80 18.14 -2.79 -0.11
N ALA A 81 19.40 -2.67 -0.51
CA ALA A 81 20.21 -3.79 -1.00
C ALA A 81 20.34 -4.92 0.01
N PHE A 82 20.50 -4.59 1.29
CA PHE A 82 20.50 -5.59 2.34
C PHE A 82 19.15 -6.29 2.49
N SER A 83 18.06 -5.57 2.23
CA SER A 83 16.70 -6.11 2.31
C SER A 83 16.33 -6.97 1.11
N PHE A 84 16.92 -6.71 -0.05
CA PHE A 84 16.75 -7.49 -1.28
C PHE A 84 17.78 -8.63 -1.44
N ASN A 85 18.54 -8.96 -0.41
CA ASN A 85 19.38 -10.16 -0.42
C ASN A 85 18.51 -11.37 -0.82
N PRO A 86 18.95 -12.19 -1.80
CA PRO A 86 18.17 -13.33 -2.33
C PRO A 86 17.74 -14.35 -1.25
N GLN A 87 18.43 -14.38 -0.13
CA GLN A 87 18.03 -15.16 1.04
C GLN A 87 16.89 -14.54 1.86
N LYS A 88 16.54 -13.26 1.61
CA LYS A 88 15.43 -12.54 2.23
C LYS A 88 14.40 -12.12 1.18
N LYS A 89 13.82 -13.08 0.53
CA LYS A 89 12.75 -12.98 -0.50
C LYS A 89 11.41 -12.42 0.01
N TRP A 90 11.42 -11.52 1.00
CA TRP A 90 10.27 -11.27 1.87
C TRP A 90 9.63 -9.90 1.65
N ILE A 91 10.32 -8.99 0.99
CA ILE A 91 9.75 -7.69 0.67
C ILE A 91 9.48 -7.65 -0.83
N GLU A 92 8.20 -7.64 -1.19
CA GLU A 92 7.81 -7.41 -2.56
C GLU A 92 8.17 -5.97 -2.96
N PRO A 93 8.93 -5.79 -4.04
CA PRO A 93 9.39 -4.45 -4.47
C PRO A 93 8.25 -3.47 -4.68
N ASP A 94 7.13 -3.96 -5.22
CA ASP A 94 5.94 -3.16 -5.51
C ASP A 94 5.28 -2.65 -4.22
N ASP A 95 5.21 -3.48 -3.19
CA ASP A 95 4.66 -3.11 -1.88
C ASP A 95 5.54 -2.08 -1.18
N LEU A 96 6.87 -2.24 -1.26
CA LEU A 96 7.79 -1.25 -0.72
C LEU A 96 7.67 0.10 -1.45
N ALA A 97 7.63 0.08 -2.78
CA ALA A 97 7.45 1.30 -3.58
C ALA A 97 6.12 1.99 -3.27
N LYS A 98 5.04 1.22 -3.08
CA LYS A 98 3.75 1.74 -2.65
C LYS A 98 3.81 2.38 -1.27
N GLN A 99 4.47 1.74 -0.31
CA GLN A 99 4.60 2.25 1.04
C GLN A 99 5.45 3.54 1.10
N ILE A 100 6.56 3.58 0.38
CA ILE A 100 7.37 4.79 0.20
C ILE A 100 6.50 5.93 -0.37
N SER A 101 5.72 5.64 -1.41
CA SER A 101 4.87 6.63 -2.07
C SER A 101 3.80 7.19 -1.15
N LEU A 102 3.16 6.33 -0.35
CA LEU A 102 2.20 6.74 0.66
C LEU A 102 2.81 7.72 1.67
N GLN A 103 3.99 7.39 2.18
CA GLN A 103 4.66 8.24 3.17
C GLN A 103 5.13 9.57 2.57
N VAL A 104 5.75 9.56 1.38
CA VAL A 104 6.19 10.79 0.71
C VAL A 104 5.02 11.73 0.42
N VAL A 105 3.90 11.19 -0.10
CA VAL A 105 2.71 12.01 -0.39
C VAL A 105 2.13 12.60 0.89
N ASN A 106 2.11 11.85 1.98
CA ASN A 106 1.63 12.34 3.27
C ASN A 106 2.57 13.38 3.89
N ASP A 107 3.90 13.18 3.83
CA ASP A 107 4.86 14.00 4.57
C ASP A 107 5.26 15.27 3.81
N CYS A 108 5.41 15.20 2.50
CA CYS A 108 5.86 16.35 1.69
C CYS A 108 5.26 16.41 0.28
N GLY A 109 4.24 15.61 -0.02
CA GLY A 109 3.63 15.56 -1.35
C GLY A 109 3.13 16.91 -1.83
N MET A 110 2.51 17.70 -0.97
CA MET A 110 2.04 19.06 -1.34
C MET A 110 3.17 19.96 -1.84
N SER A 111 4.37 19.84 -1.29
CA SER A 111 5.53 20.64 -1.70
C SER A 111 6.03 20.31 -3.11
N VAL A 112 5.63 19.17 -3.66
CA VAL A 112 6.02 18.70 -5.00
C VAL A 112 4.82 18.46 -5.92
N GLY A 113 3.64 18.96 -5.52
CA GLY A 113 2.42 18.86 -6.30
C GLY A 113 1.79 17.46 -6.35
N LEU A 114 2.05 16.62 -5.35
CA LEU A 114 1.55 15.26 -5.25
C LEU A 114 0.48 15.16 -4.16
N VAL A 115 -0.75 14.83 -4.54
CA VAL A 115 -1.87 14.71 -3.61
C VAL A 115 -2.72 13.48 -3.90
N GLY A 116 -3.26 12.88 -2.86
CA GLY A 116 -4.22 11.78 -2.96
C GLY A 116 -3.70 10.55 -3.69
N LYS A 117 -4.62 9.73 -4.16
CA LYS A 117 -4.33 8.45 -4.82
C LYS A 117 -3.51 8.60 -6.11
N GLU A 118 -3.77 9.65 -6.87
CA GLU A 118 -3.05 9.94 -8.12
C GLU A 118 -1.59 10.28 -7.83
N GLY A 119 -1.34 11.12 -6.82
CA GLY A 119 0.02 11.43 -6.36
C GLY A 119 0.79 10.21 -5.89
N ILE A 120 0.13 9.30 -5.17
CA ILE A 120 0.73 8.03 -4.72
C ILE A 120 1.12 7.15 -5.92
N ASN A 121 0.20 6.96 -6.89
CA ASN A 121 0.46 6.13 -8.07
C ASN A 121 1.57 6.72 -8.94
N TYR A 122 1.55 8.04 -9.14
CA TYR A 122 2.60 8.74 -9.88
C TYR A 122 3.95 8.55 -9.20
N PHE A 123 4.04 8.80 -7.89
CA PHE A 123 5.31 8.71 -7.18
C PHE A 123 5.84 7.28 -7.15
N LYS A 124 4.97 6.28 -7.03
CA LYS A 124 5.34 4.86 -7.11
C LYS A 124 6.05 4.54 -8.43
N SER A 125 5.43 4.89 -9.56
CA SER A 125 6.01 4.66 -10.88
C SER A 125 7.32 5.42 -11.07
N TYR A 126 7.36 6.67 -10.64
CA TYR A 126 8.53 7.52 -10.67
C TYR A 126 9.69 6.97 -9.82
N PHE A 127 9.41 6.51 -8.60
CA PHE A 127 10.42 5.85 -7.75
C PHE A 127 11.02 4.62 -8.43
N ILE A 128 10.18 3.73 -8.98
CA ILE A 128 10.61 2.51 -9.66
C ILE A 128 11.51 2.86 -10.87
N GLU A 129 11.10 3.83 -11.68
CA GLU A 129 11.87 4.27 -12.86
C GLU A 129 13.26 4.79 -12.47
N ILE A 130 13.34 5.69 -11.50
CA ILE A 130 14.63 6.27 -11.08
C ILE A 130 15.48 5.23 -10.35
N TYR A 131 14.87 4.34 -9.57
CA TYR A 131 15.60 3.27 -8.90
C TYR A 131 16.32 2.37 -9.90
N HIS A 132 15.67 1.95 -10.98
CA HIS A 132 16.30 1.16 -12.04
C HIS A 132 17.45 1.90 -12.75
N LYS A 133 17.29 3.20 -12.97
CA LYS A 133 18.35 4.04 -13.59
C LYS A 133 19.56 4.21 -12.67
N THR A 134 19.31 4.32 -11.36
CA THR A 134 20.36 4.60 -10.37
C THR A 134 21.11 3.34 -9.93
N THR A 135 20.46 2.17 -10.04
CA THR A 135 20.98 0.87 -9.58
C THR A 135 20.89 -0.20 -10.68
N PRO A 136 21.55 -0.02 -11.82
CA PRO A 136 21.37 -0.87 -13.01
C PRO A 136 21.75 -2.34 -12.80
N ASP A 137 22.68 -2.63 -11.87
CA ASP A 137 23.17 -4.00 -11.61
C ASP A 137 22.33 -4.79 -10.59
N LYS A 138 21.28 -4.20 -10.03
CA LYS A 138 20.45 -4.85 -9.03
C LYS A 138 19.12 -5.22 -9.66
N ASN A 139 19.02 -6.49 -10.10
CA ASN A 139 17.79 -7.08 -10.60
C ASN A 139 16.63 -6.89 -9.61
N PHE A 140 15.84 -5.84 -9.85
CA PHE A 140 14.55 -5.59 -9.23
C PHE A 140 13.47 -6.45 -9.90
N SER A 141 13.87 -7.23 -10.90
CA SER A 141 12.98 -8.02 -11.71
C SER A 141 13.26 -9.50 -11.53
N ARG A 142 12.47 -10.16 -10.71
CA ARG A 142 11.79 -11.43 -11.01
C ARG A 142 11.10 -11.97 -9.79
#